data_57278718e17c1564e2ebd5e7d137ac86
#
_entry.id   57278718e17c1564e2ebd5e7d137ac86
#
_cell.length_a   1.000
_cell.length_b   1.000
_cell.length_c   1.000
_cell.angle_alpha   90.00
_cell.angle_beta   90.00
_cell.angle_gamma   90.00
#
_symmetry.space_group_name_H-M   'P 1'
#
loop_
_entity.id
_entity.type
_entity.pdbx_description
1 polymer ?
#
loop_
_entity_poly.entity_id
_entity_poly.type
_entity_poly.pdbx_seq_one_letter_code
_entity_poly.pdbx_strand_id
1 'polypeptide(L)'
;MPQGLWAGGGIQTTADDLARWLAALLQQRVLRADSLERMWTPEHLNDGSEGDWAAGWPVSGPAGKRQISSFGGARAAFVIYPDEGLAVVVLTNLVGANPQQFTDQIADFYR
;
A
#
# COMPACT_ATOMS: atom_id res chain seq x y z
N MET A 1 -11.65 3.38 19.71
CA MET A 1 -10.21 3.08 19.55
C MET A 1 -9.46 3.34 20.84
N PRO A 2 -8.59 2.42 21.28
CA PRO A 2 -7.75 2.66 22.45
C PRO A 2 -6.83 3.86 22.25
N GLN A 3 -6.71 4.72 23.27
CA GLN A 3 -5.90 5.95 23.16
C GLN A 3 -4.44 5.69 22.81
N GLY A 4 -3.86 4.58 23.26
CA GLY A 4 -2.48 4.23 22.96
C GLY A 4 -2.19 3.92 21.50
N LEU A 5 -3.22 3.78 20.65
CA LEU A 5 -3.08 3.47 19.23
C LEU A 5 -3.36 4.67 18.31
N TRP A 6 -3.62 5.86 18.86
CA TRP A 6 -4.02 7.01 18.03
C TRP A 6 -2.99 7.35 16.96
N ALA A 7 -1.73 7.39 17.32
CA ALA A 7 -0.67 7.69 16.34
C ALA A 7 -0.41 6.53 15.38
N GLY A 8 -0.65 5.29 15.80
CA GLY A 8 -0.41 4.10 14.98
C GLY A 8 -1.64 3.59 14.23
N GLY A 9 -2.82 4.19 14.45
CA GLY A 9 -4.04 3.67 13.83
C GLY A 9 -5.26 4.55 14.00
N GLY A 10 -5.06 5.85 14.25
CA GLY A 10 -6.16 6.79 14.49
C GLY A 10 -6.83 7.36 13.26
N ILE A 11 -6.31 7.09 12.08
CA ILE A 11 -6.90 7.60 10.84
C ILE A 11 -8.18 6.82 10.53
N GLN A 12 -9.26 7.55 10.25
CA GLN A 12 -10.52 7.01 9.80
C GLN A 12 -10.81 7.53 8.39
N THR A 13 -11.26 6.66 7.52
CA THR A 13 -11.52 7.01 6.13
C THR A 13 -12.63 6.13 5.54
N THR A 14 -13.01 6.42 4.31
CA THR A 14 -13.90 5.58 3.51
C THR A 14 -13.08 4.91 2.39
N ALA A 15 -13.64 3.84 1.81
CA ALA A 15 -13.01 3.19 0.67
C ALA A 15 -12.86 4.17 -0.51
N ASP A 16 -13.87 5.01 -0.76
CA ASP A 16 -13.81 6.02 -1.82
C ASP A 16 -12.68 7.02 -1.61
N ASP A 17 -12.55 7.58 -0.42
CA ASP A 17 -11.53 8.57 -0.14
C ASP A 17 -10.12 7.96 -0.19
N LEU A 18 -9.95 6.76 0.33
CA LEU A 18 -8.67 6.07 0.26
C LEU A 18 -8.30 5.73 -1.18
N ALA A 19 -9.27 5.25 -1.98
CA ALA A 19 -9.05 4.98 -3.40
C ALA A 19 -8.68 6.26 -4.16
N ARG A 20 -9.30 7.39 -3.86
CA ARG A 20 -8.95 8.69 -4.46
C ARG A 20 -7.53 9.11 -4.11
N TRP A 21 -7.11 8.88 -2.88
CA TRP A 21 -5.74 9.19 -2.46
C TRP A 21 -4.72 8.33 -3.21
N LEU A 22 -4.98 7.01 -3.31
CA LEU A 22 -4.10 6.12 -4.06
C LEU A 22 -4.06 6.47 -5.55
N ALA A 23 -5.20 6.81 -6.14
CA ALA A 23 -5.26 7.28 -7.53
C ALA A 23 -4.46 8.58 -7.72
N ALA A 24 -4.54 9.49 -6.76
CA ALA A 24 -3.78 10.74 -6.80
C ALA A 24 -2.27 10.49 -6.74
N LEU A 25 -1.82 9.52 -5.95
CA LEU A 25 -0.42 9.10 -5.95
C LEU A 25 -0.01 8.54 -7.33
N LEU A 26 -0.78 7.61 -7.86
CA LEU A 26 -0.50 7.00 -9.17
C LEU A 26 -0.49 8.03 -10.30
N GLN A 27 -1.36 9.04 -10.22
CA GLN A 27 -1.47 10.11 -11.22
C GLN A 27 -0.49 11.27 -10.98
N GLN A 28 0.40 11.14 -10.01
CA GLN A 28 1.44 12.13 -9.69
C GLN A 28 0.86 13.51 -9.32
N ARG A 29 -0.32 13.53 -8.68
CA ARG A 29 -0.96 14.77 -8.24
C ARG A 29 -0.53 15.21 -6.84
N VAL A 30 0.04 14.29 -6.04
CA VAL A 30 0.54 14.56 -4.69
C VAL A 30 2.05 14.72 -4.70
N LEU A 31 2.74 13.80 -5.37
CA LEU A 31 4.19 13.78 -5.49
C LEU A 31 4.58 13.59 -6.96
N ARG A 32 5.75 14.11 -7.32
CA ARG A 32 6.31 13.90 -8.66
C ARG A 32 6.77 12.46 -8.84
N ALA A 33 6.93 12.04 -10.09
CA ALA A 33 7.34 10.68 -10.45
C ALA A 33 8.66 10.27 -9.78
N ASP A 34 9.65 11.16 -9.76
CA ASP A 34 10.95 10.89 -9.13
C ASP A 34 10.84 10.70 -7.62
N SER A 35 9.98 11.47 -6.96
CA SER A 35 9.74 11.32 -5.51
C SER A 35 9.02 10.02 -5.19
N LEU A 36 8.02 9.65 -6.00
CA LEU A 36 7.32 8.36 -5.85
C LEU A 36 8.28 7.19 -6.04
N GLU A 37 9.14 7.23 -7.05
CA GLU A 37 10.11 6.18 -7.31
C GLU A 37 11.06 6.01 -6.12
N ARG A 38 11.56 7.11 -5.56
CA ARG A 38 12.40 7.07 -4.36
C ARG A 38 11.65 6.52 -3.15
N MET A 39 10.40 6.93 -2.96
CA MET A 39 9.56 6.49 -1.84
C MET A 39 9.25 5.00 -1.89
N TRP A 40 9.14 4.43 -3.08
CA TRP A 40 8.76 3.03 -3.30
C TRP A 40 9.91 2.12 -3.71
N THR A 41 11.15 2.60 -3.66
CA THR A 41 12.32 1.77 -3.92
C THR A 41 12.86 1.24 -2.59
N PRO A 42 12.95 -0.10 -2.43
CA PRO A 42 13.51 -0.68 -1.19
C PRO A 42 14.92 -0.19 -0.91
N GLU A 43 15.20 0.01 0.37
CA GLU A 43 16.52 0.43 0.81
C GLU A 43 17.49 -0.75 0.82
N HIS A 44 18.78 -0.45 0.57
CA HIS A 44 19.85 -1.43 0.75
C HIS A 44 20.23 -1.51 2.22
N LEU A 45 20.41 -2.72 2.72
CA LEU A 45 20.89 -2.96 4.07
C LEU A 45 22.42 -2.76 4.13
N ASN A 46 22.96 -2.70 5.35
CA ASN A 46 24.40 -2.45 5.55
C ASN A 46 25.28 -3.55 4.96
N ASP A 47 24.75 -4.76 4.76
CA ASP A 47 25.46 -5.87 4.12
C ASP A 47 25.38 -5.82 2.58
N GLY A 48 24.73 -4.81 2.02
CA GLY A 48 24.54 -4.64 0.57
C GLY A 48 23.34 -5.35 0.00
N SER A 49 22.61 -6.14 0.80
CA SER A 49 21.38 -6.78 0.34
C SER A 49 20.23 -5.79 0.28
N GLU A 50 19.24 -6.08 -0.58
CA GLU A 50 18.04 -5.27 -0.70
C GLU A 50 17.02 -5.71 0.35
N GLY A 51 16.44 -4.74 1.06
CA GLY A 51 15.37 -5.00 2.03
C GLY A 51 14.00 -5.12 1.37
N ASP A 52 13.00 -5.48 2.18
CA ASP A 52 11.61 -5.60 1.73
C ASP A 52 10.80 -4.32 1.98
N TRP A 53 11.42 -3.30 2.52
CA TRP A 53 10.79 -2.04 2.88
C TRP A 53 11.43 -0.87 2.15
N ALA A 54 10.57 -0.02 1.60
CA ALA A 54 10.92 1.32 1.16
C ALA A 54 10.63 2.32 2.29
N ALA A 55 10.46 3.58 1.98
CA ALA A 55 10.21 4.63 2.98
C ALA A 55 8.81 4.49 3.61
N GLY A 56 8.68 3.58 4.56
CA GLY A 56 7.41 3.31 5.25
C GLY A 56 6.44 2.39 4.51
N TRP A 57 6.88 1.76 3.42
CA TRP A 57 6.03 0.92 2.59
C TRP A 57 6.66 -0.46 2.37
N PRO A 58 5.96 -1.55 2.71
CA PRO A 58 6.39 -2.87 2.26
C PRO A 58 6.31 -2.96 0.73
N VAL A 59 7.38 -3.47 0.13
CA VAL A 59 7.48 -3.62 -1.33
C VAL A 59 7.80 -5.06 -1.66
N SER A 60 7.07 -5.64 -2.60
CA SER A 60 7.28 -7.00 -3.07
C SER A 60 7.05 -7.10 -4.57
N GLY A 61 7.21 -8.30 -5.11
CA GLY A 61 7.03 -8.56 -6.52
C GLY A 61 8.28 -8.31 -7.37
N PRO A 62 8.35 -8.93 -8.56
CA PRO A 62 9.48 -8.77 -9.46
C PRO A 62 9.49 -7.39 -10.11
N ALA A 63 10.63 -7.03 -10.71
CA ALA A 63 10.76 -5.82 -11.50
C ALA A 63 9.67 -5.78 -12.60
N GLY A 64 9.00 -4.63 -12.74
CA GLY A 64 7.89 -4.46 -13.68
C GLY A 64 6.54 -4.93 -13.17
N LYS A 65 6.48 -5.58 -11.98
CA LYS A 65 5.23 -6.01 -11.34
C LYS A 65 5.30 -5.80 -9.83
N ARG A 66 5.76 -4.63 -9.40
CA ARG A 66 5.90 -4.30 -7.99
C ARG A 66 4.54 -4.21 -7.31
N GLN A 67 4.52 -4.59 -6.04
CA GLN A 67 3.38 -4.42 -5.15
C GLN A 67 3.80 -3.56 -3.97
N ILE A 68 3.12 -2.45 -3.77
CA ILE A 68 3.32 -1.53 -2.65
C ILE A 68 2.13 -1.73 -1.72
N SER A 69 2.37 -2.31 -0.55
CA SER A 69 1.29 -2.75 0.33
C SER A 69 1.10 -1.81 1.51
N SER A 70 -0.08 -1.85 2.10
CA SER A 70 -0.29 -1.33 3.44
C SER A 70 0.26 -2.30 4.47
N PHE A 71 0.56 -1.79 5.66
CA PHE A 71 1.03 -2.59 6.77
C PHE A 71 0.20 -2.29 8.01
N GLY A 72 -0.20 -3.35 8.69
CA GLY A 72 -0.95 -3.28 9.95
C GLY A 72 -2.46 -3.34 9.74
N GLY A 73 -3.15 -3.69 10.83
CA GLY A 73 -4.59 -3.80 10.85
C GLY A 73 -5.13 -5.06 10.18
N ALA A 74 -5.96 -5.80 10.91
CA ALA A 74 -6.57 -7.01 10.37
C ALA A 74 -7.94 -6.73 9.71
N ARG A 75 -8.29 -5.47 9.52
CA ARG A 75 -9.61 -5.04 9.02
C ARG A 75 -9.53 -4.28 7.69
N ALA A 76 -8.36 -3.78 7.36
CA ALA A 76 -8.17 -2.93 6.20
C ALA A 76 -6.90 -3.34 5.46
N ALA A 77 -6.93 -3.22 4.15
CA ALA A 77 -5.76 -3.42 3.31
C ALA A 77 -5.87 -2.56 2.06
N PHE A 78 -4.74 -2.11 1.57
CA PHE A 78 -4.64 -1.63 0.20
C PHE A 78 -3.33 -2.09 -0.42
N VAL A 79 -3.34 -2.22 -1.73
CA VAL A 79 -2.15 -2.54 -2.52
C VAL A 79 -2.14 -1.64 -3.74
N ILE A 80 -0.97 -1.11 -4.04
CA ILE A 80 -0.72 -0.34 -5.26
C ILE A 80 0.16 -1.19 -6.16
N TYR A 81 -0.20 -1.26 -7.42
CA TYR A 81 0.58 -1.89 -8.49
C TYR A 81 1.05 -0.78 -9.43
N PRO A 82 2.16 -0.08 -9.09
CA PRO A 82 2.52 1.15 -9.80
C PRO A 82 2.89 0.89 -11.26
N ASP A 83 3.47 -0.26 -11.55
CA ASP A 83 3.86 -0.62 -12.92
C ASP A 83 2.64 -0.93 -13.81
N GLU A 84 1.50 -1.24 -13.20
CA GLU A 84 0.23 -1.54 -13.89
C GLU A 84 -0.78 -0.38 -13.80
N GLY A 85 -0.48 0.66 -13.02
CA GLY A 85 -1.39 1.79 -12.82
C GLY A 85 -2.68 1.41 -12.07
N LEU A 86 -2.60 0.44 -11.18
CA LEU A 86 -3.76 -0.13 -10.49
C LEU A 86 -3.57 -0.05 -8.98
N ALA A 87 -4.66 0.17 -8.26
CA ALA A 87 -4.69 0.05 -6.81
C ALA A 87 -5.98 -0.63 -6.37
N VAL A 88 -5.88 -1.37 -5.27
CA VAL A 88 -7.02 -2.07 -4.66
C VAL A 88 -7.12 -1.67 -3.21
N VAL A 89 -8.32 -1.34 -2.76
CA VAL A 89 -8.64 -1.02 -1.35
C VAL A 89 -9.70 -1.96 -0.87
N VAL A 90 -9.50 -2.56 0.29
CA VAL A 90 -10.51 -3.37 0.96
C VAL A 90 -10.61 -2.89 2.42
N LEU A 91 -11.76 -2.36 2.78
CA LEU A 91 -12.06 -1.96 4.16
C LEU A 91 -13.16 -2.86 4.70
N THR A 92 -12.97 -3.37 5.90
CA THR A 92 -13.97 -4.20 6.58
C THR A 92 -14.17 -3.71 8.00
N ASN A 93 -15.28 -4.14 8.61
CA ASN A 93 -15.54 -3.93 10.04
C ASN A 93 -15.43 -5.23 10.85
N LEU A 94 -14.87 -6.28 10.27
CA LEU A 94 -14.71 -7.59 10.89
C LEU A 94 -13.27 -7.78 11.39
N VAL A 95 -13.11 -7.99 12.68
CA VAL A 95 -11.80 -8.31 13.27
C VAL A 95 -11.32 -9.65 12.73
N GLY A 96 -10.09 -9.69 12.24
CA GLY A 96 -9.51 -10.93 11.70
C GLY A 96 -9.92 -11.25 10.28
N ALA A 97 -10.57 -10.33 9.57
CA ALA A 97 -10.92 -10.54 8.15
C ALA A 97 -9.68 -10.71 7.25
N ASN A 98 -8.57 -10.07 7.61
CA ASN A 98 -7.29 -10.13 6.88
C ASN A 98 -7.46 -9.90 5.37
N PRO A 99 -7.98 -8.73 4.95
CA PRO A 99 -8.31 -8.49 3.54
C PRO A 99 -7.10 -8.50 2.61
N GLN A 100 -5.88 -8.44 3.14
CA GLN A 100 -4.64 -8.60 2.35
C GLN A 100 -4.64 -9.90 1.54
N GLN A 101 -5.33 -10.94 2.00
CA GLN A 101 -5.41 -12.22 1.31
C GLN A 101 -6.19 -12.14 0.00
N PHE A 102 -7.00 -11.12 -0.18
CA PHE A 102 -7.90 -11.00 -1.32
C PHE A 102 -7.48 -9.94 -2.33
N THR A 103 -6.51 -9.08 -1.99
CA THR A 103 -6.16 -7.93 -2.83
C THR A 103 -5.68 -8.35 -4.21
N ASP A 104 -4.83 -9.37 -4.30
CA ASP A 104 -4.35 -9.87 -5.59
C ASP A 104 -5.46 -10.48 -6.44
N GLN A 105 -6.36 -11.22 -5.81
CA GLN A 105 -7.50 -11.81 -6.51
C GLN A 105 -8.42 -10.73 -7.08
N ILE A 106 -8.66 -9.65 -6.33
CA ILE A 106 -9.44 -8.51 -6.81
C ILE A 106 -8.71 -7.83 -7.97
N ALA A 107 -7.40 -7.60 -7.82
CA ALA A 107 -6.59 -6.97 -8.87
C ALA A 107 -6.64 -7.75 -10.18
N ASP A 108 -6.66 -9.08 -10.11
CA ASP A 108 -6.67 -9.95 -11.30
C ASP A 108 -7.90 -9.74 -12.18
N PHE A 109 -9.02 -9.26 -11.62
CA PHE A 109 -10.21 -8.91 -12.42
C PHE A 109 -10.02 -7.68 -13.28
N TYR A 110 -9.00 -6.87 -13.02
CA TYR A 110 -8.79 -5.56 -13.68
C TYR A 110 -7.48 -5.49 -14.47
N ARG A 111 -6.75 -6.57 -14.47
CA ARG A 111 -5.49 -6.66 -15.24
C ARG A 111 -5.72 -7.00 -16.70
#